data_f3004b72243bc036c7577be77fd3566b
#
_entry.id   f3004b72243bc036c7577be77fd3566b
#
_cell.length_a   1.000
_cell.length_b   1.000
_cell.length_c   1.000
_cell.angle_alpha   90.00
_cell.angle_beta   90.00
_cell.angle_gamma   90.00
#
_symmetry.space_group_name_H-M   'P 1'
#
loop_
_entity.id
_entity.type
_entity.pdbx_description
1 polymer ?
#
loop_
_entity_poly.entity_id
_entity_poly.type
_entity_poly.pdbx_seq_one_letter_code
_entity_poly.pdbx_strand_id
1 'polypeptide(L)'
;MPHLQYVALRGPDAAAFAHAQFANDVQALAVGQWQWNAWLTAKGRVIAVFALLRQADDALLMLLADGGAEELATALGRFVFRRKLRVTVEDTLHAFGRLSLPEQARGATSTHDEAGVIELDMGGDGLPRTLRLVPTPVADAPAADPALAEAWRAADLRLGLARLAPSQREQWTPQQLGLDRLHAFSVKKGCYPGQEIVARTHFLGKAKRAVQLLEVDAPVAIDAPVQRDGQPFGSVVSVAGTLALAVLPLEEAPPAGLDVDGHPARWQPLIDGLAR
;
A
#
# COMPACT_ATOMS: atom_id res chain seq x y z
N MET A 1 8.66 -12.12 6.12
CA MET A 1 8.57 -10.72 5.63
C MET A 1 8.93 -9.76 6.75
N PRO A 2 10.21 -9.62 7.10
CA PRO A 2 10.63 -8.88 8.30
C PRO A 2 10.42 -7.36 8.23
N HIS A 3 10.14 -6.84 7.04
CA HIS A 3 9.90 -5.41 6.80
C HIS A 3 8.45 -4.98 7.05
N LEU A 4 7.51 -5.92 7.14
CA LEU A 4 6.14 -5.57 7.51
C LEU A 4 6.07 -5.19 8.99
N GLN A 5 5.40 -4.08 9.24
CA GLN A 5 5.12 -3.59 10.59
C GLN A 5 3.62 -3.36 10.75
N TYR A 6 3.16 -3.32 11.98
CA TYR A 6 1.73 -3.25 12.24
C TYR A 6 1.39 -2.16 13.25
N VAL A 7 0.24 -1.52 13.04
CA VAL A 7 -0.36 -0.61 14.00
C VAL A 7 -1.77 -1.09 14.32
N ALA A 8 -2.03 -1.32 15.59
CA ALA A 8 -3.34 -1.70 16.09
C ALA A 8 -4.12 -0.48 16.55
N LEU A 9 -5.39 -0.41 16.18
CA LEU A 9 -6.38 0.54 16.70
C LEU A 9 -7.40 -0.27 17.47
N ARG A 10 -7.43 -0.11 18.79
CA ARG A 10 -8.31 -0.91 19.68
C ARG A 10 -9.14 -0.01 20.59
N GLY A 11 -10.43 -0.24 20.62
CA GLY A 11 -11.41 0.44 21.46
C GLY A 11 -12.71 0.77 20.71
N PRO A 12 -13.78 1.09 21.44
CA PRO A 12 -15.11 1.28 20.87
C PRO A 12 -15.20 2.35 19.79
N ASP A 13 -14.27 3.32 19.77
CA ASP A 13 -14.23 4.37 18.76
C ASP A 13 -13.27 4.06 17.59
N ALA A 14 -12.64 2.87 17.53
CA ALA A 14 -11.59 2.56 16.56
C ALA A 14 -12.07 2.67 15.11
N ALA A 15 -13.22 2.07 14.77
CA ALA A 15 -13.77 2.13 13.42
C ALA A 15 -14.18 3.57 13.03
N ALA A 16 -14.81 4.31 13.93
CA ALA A 16 -15.21 5.69 13.69
C ALA A 16 -14.01 6.64 13.55
N PHE A 17 -12.95 6.40 14.32
CA PHE A 17 -11.69 7.12 14.22
C PHE A 17 -10.99 6.85 12.88
N ALA A 18 -10.81 5.58 12.54
CA ALA A 18 -10.20 5.16 11.29
C ALA A 18 -10.98 5.70 10.08
N HIS A 19 -12.32 5.65 10.12
CA HIS A 19 -13.15 6.23 9.07
C HIS A 19 -12.94 7.74 8.92
N ALA A 20 -12.75 8.48 10.01
CA ALA A 20 -12.51 9.93 9.97
C ALA A 20 -11.09 10.31 9.54
N GLN A 21 -10.09 9.43 9.74
CA GLN A 21 -8.69 9.72 9.44
C GLN A 21 -8.23 9.18 8.09
N PHE A 22 -8.71 8.03 7.66
CA PHE A 22 -8.20 7.34 6.47
C PHE A 22 -9.05 7.61 5.23
N ALA A 23 -8.45 7.46 4.07
CA ALA A 23 -9.05 7.86 2.80
C ALA A 23 -10.16 6.92 2.30
N ASN A 24 -10.17 5.64 2.70
CA ASN A 24 -11.17 4.68 2.26
C ASN A 24 -12.34 4.52 3.26
N ASP A 25 -13.44 3.92 2.80
CA ASP A 25 -14.64 3.72 3.60
C ASP A 25 -14.48 2.55 4.57
N VAL A 26 -14.08 2.88 5.82
CA VAL A 26 -13.90 1.89 6.88
C VAL A 26 -15.23 1.40 7.45
N GLN A 27 -16.32 2.18 7.31
CA GLN A 27 -17.65 1.74 7.78
C GLN A 27 -18.22 0.62 6.91
N ALA A 28 -17.89 0.60 5.63
CA ALA A 28 -18.29 -0.47 4.72
C ALA A 28 -17.49 -1.77 4.92
N LEU A 29 -16.37 -1.72 5.65
CA LEU A 29 -15.51 -2.88 5.89
C LEU A 29 -16.11 -3.77 6.98
N ALA A 30 -16.49 -5.00 6.66
CA ALA A 30 -17.03 -5.97 7.64
C ALA A 30 -15.91 -6.60 8.49
N VAL A 31 -16.27 -7.16 9.65
CA VAL A 31 -15.34 -7.97 10.46
C VAL A 31 -14.86 -9.18 9.65
N GLY A 32 -13.57 -9.46 9.71
CA GLY A 32 -12.91 -10.49 8.91
C GLY A 32 -12.59 -10.06 7.48
N GLN A 33 -12.86 -8.81 7.11
CA GLN A 33 -12.44 -8.25 5.81
C GLN A 33 -11.28 -7.27 5.96
N TRP A 34 -10.57 -7.09 4.87
CA TRP A 34 -9.52 -6.09 4.74
C TRP A 34 -9.65 -5.31 3.43
N GLN A 35 -9.08 -4.12 3.40
CA GLN A 35 -9.07 -3.23 2.23
C GLN A 35 -7.75 -2.46 2.16
N TRP A 36 -7.37 -2.01 0.97
CA TRP A 36 -6.33 -0.99 0.84
C TRP A 36 -6.83 0.34 1.36
N ASN A 37 -5.93 1.08 1.96
CA ASN A 37 -6.23 2.39 2.51
C ASN A 37 -5.01 3.31 2.45
N ALA A 38 -5.25 4.60 2.62
CA ALA A 38 -4.19 5.59 2.72
C ALA A 38 -4.50 6.60 3.84
N TRP A 39 -3.44 7.11 4.45
CA TRP A 39 -3.51 8.28 5.31
C TRP A 39 -2.90 9.46 4.58
N LEU A 40 -3.61 10.60 4.60
CA LEU A 40 -3.26 11.78 3.81
C LEU A 40 -3.02 12.99 4.70
N THR A 41 -2.21 13.92 4.22
CA THR A 41 -2.16 15.29 4.75
C THR A 41 -3.43 16.05 4.37
N ALA A 42 -3.70 17.16 5.04
CA ALA A 42 -4.79 18.07 4.67
C ALA A 42 -4.66 18.61 3.23
N LYS A 43 -3.47 18.58 2.65
CA LYS A 43 -3.20 18.96 1.25
C LYS A 43 -3.38 17.78 0.26
N GLY A 44 -3.95 16.65 0.70
CA GLY A 44 -4.21 15.47 -0.13
C GLY A 44 -2.94 14.74 -0.59
N ARG A 45 -1.85 14.84 0.18
CA ARG A 45 -0.61 14.10 -0.09
C ARG A 45 -0.56 12.84 0.76
N VAL A 46 -0.10 11.74 0.17
CA VAL A 46 -0.04 10.43 0.83
C VAL A 46 1.08 10.39 1.85
N ILE A 47 0.73 10.13 3.11
CA ILE A 47 1.67 9.89 4.21
C ILE A 47 2.03 8.41 4.26
N ALA A 48 1.02 7.53 4.16
CA ALA A 48 1.20 6.08 4.18
C ALA A 48 0.14 5.37 3.34
N VAL A 49 0.52 4.25 2.74
CA VAL A 49 -0.37 3.25 2.09
C VAL A 49 -0.30 1.97 2.91
N PHE A 50 -1.42 1.35 3.20
CA PHE A 50 -1.48 0.16 4.04
C PHE A 50 -2.71 -0.70 3.74
N ALA A 51 -2.63 -1.98 4.06
CA ALA A 51 -3.81 -2.81 4.17
C ALA A 51 -4.43 -2.61 5.56
N LEU A 52 -5.75 -2.42 5.62
CA LEU A 52 -6.51 -2.27 6.86
C LEU A 52 -7.43 -3.47 7.03
N LEU A 53 -7.17 -4.29 8.05
CA LEU A 53 -7.96 -5.44 8.43
C LEU A 53 -8.88 -5.09 9.60
N ARG A 54 -10.17 -5.40 9.50
CA ARG A 54 -11.11 -5.31 10.61
C ARG A 54 -11.19 -6.66 11.33
N GLN A 55 -10.53 -6.74 12.49
CA GLN A 55 -10.46 -7.98 13.29
C GLN A 55 -11.72 -8.19 14.16
N ALA A 56 -12.30 -7.08 14.65
CA ALA A 56 -13.52 -7.03 15.45
C ALA A 56 -14.20 -5.67 15.28
N ASP A 57 -15.35 -5.47 15.90
CA ASP A 57 -16.06 -4.19 15.85
C ASP A 57 -15.23 -3.02 16.44
N ASP A 58 -14.41 -3.33 17.42
CA ASP A 58 -13.55 -2.41 18.16
C ASP A 58 -12.05 -2.62 17.90
N ALA A 59 -11.67 -3.43 16.91
CA ALA A 59 -10.28 -3.76 16.61
C ALA A 59 -9.97 -3.73 15.12
N LEU A 60 -9.05 -2.86 14.75
CA LEU A 60 -8.49 -2.74 13.41
C LEU A 60 -6.97 -2.92 13.45
N LEU A 61 -6.42 -3.54 12.40
CA LEU A 61 -4.99 -3.75 12.22
C LEU A 61 -4.54 -3.14 10.90
N MET A 62 -3.60 -2.21 10.96
CA MET A 62 -2.91 -1.67 9.78
C MET A 62 -1.67 -2.50 9.49
N LEU A 63 -1.50 -2.92 8.25
CA LEU A 63 -0.32 -3.64 7.76
C LEU A 63 0.50 -2.69 6.88
N LEU A 64 1.66 -2.29 7.38
CA LEU A 64 2.57 -1.35 6.74
C LEU A 64 3.70 -2.11 6.04
N ALA A 65 3.75 -2.03 4.74
CA ALA A 65 4.79 -2.67 3.95
C ALA A 65 6.13 -1.92 3.97
N ASP A 66 6.08 -0.62 4.33
CA ASP A 66 7.23 0.30 4.22
C ASP A 66 7.83 0.67 5.59
N GLY A 67 7.44 -0.07 6.64
CA GLY A 67 7.85 0.25 8.01
C GLY A 67 7.25 1.55 8.55
N GLY A 68 7.86 2.12 9.59
CA GLY A 68 7.44 3.40 10.17
C GLY A 68 6.24 3.31 11.10
N ALA A 69 5.96 2.13 11.69
CA ALA A 69 4.82 1.93 12.59
C ALA A 69 4.86 2.84 13.82
N GLU A 70 6.03 3.02 14.44
CA GLU A 70 6.21 3.91 15.60
C GLU A 70 5.86 5.36 15.27
N GLU A 71 6.41 5.87 14.16
CA GLU A 71 6.14 7.23 13.71
C GLU A 71 4.67 7.42 13.40
N LEU A 72 4.06 6.45 12.71
CA LEU A 72 2.67 6.50 12.30
C LEU A 72 1.73 6.40 13.51
N ALA A 73 1.98 5.49 14.44
CA ALA A 73 1.19 5.35 15.67
C ALA A 73 1.26 6.63 16.53
N THR A 74 2.46 7.20 16.67
CA THR A 74 2.67 8.48 17.37
C THR A 74 1.91 9.62 16.69
N ALA A 75 1.99 9.73 15.38
CA ALA A 75 1.32 10.78 14.64
C ALA A 75 -0.21 10.64 14.69
N LEU A 76 -0.75 9.44 14.50
CA LEU A 76 -2.19 9.16 14.65
C LEU A 76 -2.68 9.40 16.08
N GLY A 77 -1.88 9.08 17.08
CA GLY A 77 -2.19 9.31 18.50
C GLY A 77 -2.56 10.75 18.82
N ARG A 78 -1.99 11.73 18.10
CA ARG A 78 -2.31 13.15 18.26
C ARG A 78 -3.76 13.51 17.88
N PHE A 79 -4.43 12.69 17.09
CA PHE A 79 -5.81 12.89 16.65
C PHE A 79 -6.83 12.11 17.51
N VAL A 80 -6.39 11.27 18.43
CA VAL A 80 -7.28 10.48 19.31
C VAL A 80 -8.12 11.37 20.22
N PHE A 81 -7.53 12.40 20.79
CA PHE A 81 -8.15 13.40 21.68
C PHE A 81 -9.11 12.78 22.70
N ARG A 82 -10.46 12.95 22.57
CA ARG A 82 -11.48 12.46 23.50
C ARG A 82 -12.06 11.08 23.12
N ARG A 83 -11.55 10.44 22.07
CA ARG A 83 -12.06 9.15 21.60
C ARG A 83 -11.55 8.01 22.49
N LYS A 84 -12.40 7.01 22.67
CA LYS A 84 -12.09 5.82 23.46
C LYS A 84 -11.42 4.75 22.58
N LEU A 85 -10.17 4.98 22.22
CA LEU A 85 -9.33 4.00 21.53
C LEU A 85 -7.86 4.20 21.92
N ARG A 86 -7.07 3.17 21.63
CA ARG A 86 -5.61 3.21 21.68
C ARG A 86 -5.05 2.91 20.28
N VAL A 87 -4.01 3.63 19.91
CA VAL A 87 -3.22 3.40 18.71
C VAL A 87 -1.85 2.95 19.18
N THR A 88 -1.47 1.73 18.88
CA THR A 88 -0.22 1.10 19.37
C THR A 88 0.46 0.35 18.24
N VAL A 89 1.79 0.25 18.30
CA VAL A 89 2.52 -0.72 17.48
C VAL A 89 2.14 -2.12 17.94
N GLU A 90 1.95 -3.02 16.99
CA GLU A 90 1.69 -4.44 17.25
C GLU A 90 2.92 -5.23 16.85
N ASP A 91 3.65 -5.76 17.81
CA ASP A 91 4.93 -6.47 17.64
C ASP A 91 4.83 -7.98 17.88
N THR A 92 3.62 -8.47 18.21
CA THR A 92 3.38 -9.90 18.48
C THR A 92 3.05 -10.71 17.23
N LEU A 93 3.03 -10.09 16.04
CA LEU A 93 2.71 -10.73 14.77
C LEU A 93 3.94 -10.86 13.87
N HIS A 94 4.09 -12.04 13.25
CA HIS A 94 5.13 -12.32 12.27
C HIS A 94 4.51 -12.62 10.90
N ALA A 95 5.03 -11.95 9.85
CA ALA A 95 4.53 -12.11 8.49
C ALA A 95 5.30 -13.18 7.71
N PHE A 96 4.56 -14.12 7.14
CA PHE A 96 5.05 -15.14 6.22
C PHE A 96 4.36 -14.99 4.86
N GLY A 97 5.14 -14.70 3.82
CA GLY A 97 4.64 -14.62 2.45
C GLY A 97 4.85 -15.93 1.71
N ARG A 98 3.93 -16.24 0.78
CA ARG A 98 4.06 -17.31 -0.20
C ARG A 98 3.60 -16.81 -1.57
N LEU A 99 4.27 -17.23 -2.63
CA LEU A 99 3.88 -16.95 -4.02
C LEU A 99 2.95 -18.07 -4.53
N SER A 100 1.84 -18.26 -3.84
CA SER A 100 0.82 -19.26 -4.14
C SER A 100 -0.56 -18.75 -3.72
N LEU A 101 -1.61 -19.42 -4.19
CA LEU A 101 -2.98 -19.14 -3.75
C LEU A 101 -3.13 -19.42 -2.25
N PRO A 102 -3.92 -18.60 -1.53
CA PRO A 102 -4.31 -18.88 -0.16
C PRO A 102 -5.11 -20.17 -0.05
N GLU A 103 -5.02 -20.83 1.09
CA GLU A 103 -5.78 -22.04 1.36
C GLU A 103 -7.26 -21.71 1.55
N GLN A 104 -7.57 -20.69 2.32
CA GLN A 104 -8.95 -20.34 2.69
C GLN A 104 -9.32 -18.88 2.36
N ALA A 105 -8.43 -17.91 2.59
CA ALA A 105 -8.69 -16.50 2.30
C ALA A 105 -9.01 -16.28 0.82
N ARG A 106 -9.92 -15.34 0.53
CA ARG A 106 -10.30 -14.99 -0.85
C ARG A 106 -10.58 -13.50 -0.97
N GLY A 107 -9.87 -12.83 -1.87
CA GLY A 107 -10.06 -11.40 -2.13
C GLY A 107 -9.98 -10.57 -0.84
N ALA A 108 -11.02 -9.83 -0.51
CA ALA A 108 -11.08 -9.01 0.70
C ALA A 108 -11.36 -9.81 1.99
N THR A 109 -11.70 -11.08 1.90
CA THR A 109 -12.03 -11.90 3.09
C THR A 109 -10.77 -12.58 3.61
N SER A 110 -10.41 -12.26 4.85
CA SER A 110 -9.37 -12.95 5.61
C SER A 110 -9.94 -14.16 6.35
N THR A 111 -9.07 -15.06 6.78
CA THR A 111 -9.46 -16.15 7.67
C THR A 111 -8.62 -16.13 8.94
N HIS A 112 -9.22 -16.63 10.03
CA HIS A 112 -8.56 -16.83 11.32
C HIS A 112 -8.67 -18.30 11.68
N ASP A 113 -7.57 -18.93 12.06
CA ASP A 113 -7.60 -20.28 12.63
C ASP A 113 -7.61 -20.25 14.18
N GLU A 114 -7.75 -21.42 14.80
CA GLU A 114 -7.79 -21.57 16.26
C GLU A 114 -6.46 -21.14 16.93
N ALA A 115 -5.34 -21.17 16.20
CA ALA A 115 -4.04 -20.72 16.68
C ALA A 115 -3.88 -19.19 16.57
N GLY A 116 -4.88 -18.47 16.05
CA GLY A 116 -4.85 -17.03 15.85
C GLY A 116 -4.07 -16.58 14.61
N VAL A 117 -3.73 -17.52 13.72
CA VAL A 117 -3.08 -17.19 12.44
C VAL A 117 -4.10 -16.54 11.51
N ILE A 118 -3.74 -15.41 10.94
CA ILE A 118 -4.55 -14.69 9.95
C ILE A 118 -4.00 -14.97 8.56
N GLU A 119 -4.83 -15.39 7.64
CA GLU A 119 -4.47 -15.55 6.24
C GLU A 119 -5.16 -14.48 5.38
N LEU A 120 -4.39 -13.89 4.46
CA LEU A 120 -4.81 -12.83 3.54
C LEU A 120 -4.46 -13.20 2.11
N ASP A 121 -5.38 -12.93 1.18
CA ASP A 121 -5.16 -13.01 -0.25
C ASP A 121 -4.56 -11.69 -0.77
N MET A 122 -3.23 -11.67 -0.99
CA MET A 122 -2.49 -10.51 -1.47
C MET A 122 -2.16 -10.60 -2.96
N GLY A 123 -2.79 -11.54 -3.67
CA GLY A 123 -2.57 -11.78 -5.09
C GLY A 123 -3.39 -10.87 -6.00
N GLY A 124 -3.01 -10.89 -7.28
CA GLY A 124 -3.75 -10.34 -8.40
C GLY A 124 -3.82 -11.33 -9.55
N ASP A 125 -4.28 -10.88 -10.71
CA ASP A 125 -4.52 -11.74 -11.87
C ASP A 125 -3.24 -12.44 -12.35
N GLY A 126 -3.23 -13.78 -12.30
CA GLY A 126 -2.05 -14.58 -12.68
C GLY A 126 -0.84 -14.46 -11.74
N LEU A 127 -0.96 -13.73 -10.63
CA LEU A 127 0.12 -13.52 -9.66
C LEU A 127 -0.38 -13.83 -8.24
N PRO A 128 -0.58 -15.12 -7.90
CA PRO A 128 -1.11 -15.50 -6.60
C PRO A 128 -0.10 -15.24 -5.48
N ARG A 129 -0.59 -14.70 -4.36
CA ARG A 129 0.21 -14.44 -3.16
C ARG A 129 -0.63 -14.62 -1.90
N THR A 130 -0.05 -15.31 -0.93
CA THR A 130 -0.63 -15.48 0.40
C THR A 130 0.24 -14.77 1.42
N LEU A 131 -0.38 -13.99 2.30
CA LEU A 131 0.26 -13.45 3.50
C LEU A 131 -0.37 -14.10 4.72
N ARG A 132 0.46 -14.69 5.60
CA ARG A 132 0.03 -15.23 6.89
C ARG A 132 0.65 -14.41 8.01
N LEU A 133 -0.17 -13.96 8.94
CA LEU A 133 0.25 -13.29 10.16
C LEU A 133 0.15 -14.30 11.30
N VAL A 134 1.27 -14.63 11.89
CA VAL A 134 1.38 -15.67 12.93
C VAL A 134 1.71 -15.01 14.26
N PRO A 135 0.92 -15.25 15.33
CA PRO A 135 1.21 -14.70 16.65
C PRO A 135 2.51 -15.27 17.26
N THR A 136 3.17 -14.47 18.11
CA THR A 136 4.30 -14.92 18.96
C THR A 136 3.80 -15.83 20.10
N PRO A 137 4.57 -16.83 20.57
CA PRO A 137 5.94 -17.15 20.12
C PRO A 137 5.94 -18.01 18.86
N VAL A 138 6.82 -17.69 17.92
CA VAL A 138 7.09 -18.55 16.77
C VAL A 138 8.34 -19.34 17.11
N ALA A 139 8.18 -20.51 17.72
CA ALA A 139 9.28 -21.33 18.24
C ALA A 139 10.29 -21.73 17.15
N ASP A 140 9.81 -21.91 15.91
CA ASP A 140 10.61 -22.34 14.76
C ASP A 140 10.39 -21.41 13.56
N ALA A 141 10.45 -20.08 13.78
CA ALA A 141 10.33 -19.14 12.67
C ALA A 141 11.43 -19.43 11.63
N PRO A 142 11.09 -19.75 10.38
CA PRO A 142 12.10 -19.94 9.36
C PRO A 142 12.92 -18.66 9.19
N ALA A 143 14.19 -18.80 8.87
CA ALA A 143 15.04 -17.67 8.54
C ALA A 143 14.43 -16.82 7.43
N ALA A 144 14.67 -15.52 7.47
CA ALA A 144 14.24 -14.63 6.40
C ALA A 144 14.84 -15.10 5.06
N ASP A 145 13.99 -15.24 4.05
CA ASP A 145 14.40 -15.57 2.69
C ASP A 145 14.51 -14.27 1.87
N PRO A 146 15.72 -13.78 1.56
CA PRO A 146 15.91 -12.56 0.80
C PRO A 146 15.37 -12.66 -0.64
N ALA A 147 15.46 -13.85 -1.27
CA ALA A 147 14.98 -14.06 -2.63
C ALA A 147 13.45 -13.98 -2.68
N LEU A 148 12.77 -14.60 -1.71
CA LEU A 148 11.31 -14.47 -1.57
C LEU A 148 10.89 -13.03 -1.27
N ALA A 149 11.63 -12.32 -0.42
CA ALA A 149 11.34 -10.93 -0.11
C ALA A 149 11.49 -10.03 -1.34
N GLU A 150 12.49 -10.27 -2.18
CA GLU A 150 12.69 -9.55 -3.43
C GLU A 150 11.59 -9.89 -4.45
N ALA A 151 11.26 -11.16 -4.63
CA ALA A 151 10.18 -11.59 -5.51
C ALA A 151 8.82 -11.01 -5.06
N TRP A 152 8.60 -10.88 -3.75
CA TRP A 152 7.41 -10.24 -3.21
C TRP A 152 7.36 -8.74 -3.55
N ARG A 153 8.48 -8.02 -3.38
CA ARG A 153 8.57 -6.60 -3.79
C ARG A 153 8.36 -6.43 -5.29
N ALA A 154 8.97 -7.28 -6.10
CA ALA A 154 8.75 -7.26 -7.54
C ALA A 154 7.27 -7.49 -7.92
N ALA A 155 6.58 -8.38 -7.19
CA ALA A 155 5.15 -8.59 -7.35
C ALA A 155 4.32 -7.37 -6.95
N ASP A 156 4.68 -6.66 -5.86
CA ASP A 156 4.03 -5.40 -5.49
C ASP A 156 4.10 -4.38 -6.64
N LEU A 157 5.28 -4.23 -7.26
CA LEU A 157 5.46 -3.29 -8.36
C LEU A 157 4.65 -3.70 -9.60
N ARG A 158 4.63 -4.99 -9.95
CA ARG A 158 3.83 -5.49 -11.07
C ARG A 158 2.33 -5.27 -10.88
N LEU A 159 1.86 -5.32 -9.64
CA LEU A 159 0.47 -5.03 -9.27
C LEU A 159 0.19 -3.52 -9.09
N GLY A 160 1.19 -2.67 -9.27
CA GLY A 160 1.05 -1.22 -9.15
C GLY A 160 0.96 -0.73 -7.70
N LEU A 161 1.38 -1.53 -6.73
CA LEU A 161 1.47 -1.12 -5.33
C LEU A 161 2.81 -0.42 -5.10
N ALA A 162 2.78 0.91 -5.09
CA ALA A 162 3.94 1.72 -4.75
C ALA A 162 4.29 1.59 -3.27
N ARG A 163 5.55 1.30 -2.97
CA ARG A 163 6.11 1.30 -1.64
C ARG A 163 6.81 2.63 -1.38
N LEU A 164 6.38 3.34 -0.32
CA LEU A 164 6.81 4.70 -0.07
C LEU A 164 7.98 4.73 0.92
N ALA A 165 9.19 4.89 0.39
CA ALA A 165 10.34 5.25 1.21
C ALA A 165 10.07 6.58 1.95
N PRO A 166 10.77 6.87 3.05
CA PRO A 166 10.60 8.12 3.80
C PRO A 166 10.70 9.38 2.91
N SER A 167 11.60 9.41 1.92
CA SER A 167 11.75 10.52 0.96
C SER A 167 10.53 10.73 0.07
N GLN A 168 9.72 9.70 -0.13
CA GLN A 168 8.54 9.74 -1.01
C GLN A 168 7.25 10.14 -0.27
N ARG A 169 7.26 10.15 1.06
CA ARG A 169 6.10 10.55 1.87
C ARG A 169 5.73 12.01 1.60
N GLU A 170 4.45 12.29 1.53
CA GLU A 170 3.88 13.63 1.28
C GLU A 170 4.23 14.25 -0.09
N GLN A 171 4.86 13.49 -1.01
CA GLN A 171 5.19 13.96 -2.35
C GLN A 171 4.01 13.80 -3.33
N TRP A 172 3.19 12.76 -3.19
CA TRP A 172 2.26 12.29 -4.20
C TRP A 172 0.80 12.36 -3.74
N THR A 173 -0.10 12.58 -4.69
CA THR A 173 -1.54 12.40 -4.45
C THR A 173 -1.91 10.92 -4.61
N PRO A 174 -3.06 10.46 -4.05
CA PRO A 174 -3.52 9.09 -4.24
C PRO A 174 -3.62 8.66 -5.70
N GLN A 175 -4.12 9.55 -6.56
CA GLN A 175 -4.27 9.26 -7.99
C GLN A 175 -2.90 9.14 -8.71
N GLN A 176 -1.90 9.93 -8.29
CA GLN A 176 -0.55 9.79 -8.84
C GLN A 176 0.10 8.46 -8.47
N LEU A 177 -0.24 7.90 -7.30
CA LEU A 177 0.22 6.57 -6.88
C LEU A 177 -0.66 5.43 -7.39
N GLY A 178 -1.67 5.70 -8.24
CA GLY A 178 -2.56 4.66 -8.76
C GLY A 178 -3.44 4.01 -7.70
N LEU A 179 -3.71 4.69 -6.57
CA LEU A 179 -4.50 4.13 -5.47
C LEU A 179 -5.98 3.96 -5.81
N ASP A 180 -6.47 4.58 -6.88
CA ASP A 180 -7.77 4.31 -7.47
C ASP A 180 -7.87 2.88 -8.02
N ARG A 181 -6.81 2.35 -8.66
CA ARG A 181 -6.74 0.97 -9.13
C ARG A 181 -6.85 -0.06 -7.98
N LEU A 182 -6.35 0.30 -6.79
CA LEU A 182 -6.39 -0.53 -5.60
C LEU A 182 -7.68 -0.35 -4.79
N HIS A 183 -8.57 0.56 -5.19
CA HIS A 183 -9.73 1.02 -4.41
C HIS A 183 -9.34 1.51 -3.01
N ALA A 184 -8.17 2.15 -2.86
CA ALA A 184 -7.61 2.53 -1.57
C ALA A 184 -8.13 3.86 -1.02
N PHE A 185 -9.05 4.53 -1.72
CA PHE A 185 -9.75 5.72 -1.24
C PHE A 185 -11.19 5.76 -1.75
N SER A 186 -12.05 6.49 -1.04
CA SER A 186 -13.44 6.73 -1.42
C SER A 186 -13.72 8.23 -1.56
N VAL A 187 -14.36 8.61 -2.66
CA VAL A 187 -14.88 9.98 -2.87
C VAL A 187 -16.32 10.13 -2.42
N LYS A 188 -16.97 9.02 -1.98
CA LYS A 188 -18.38 8.97 -1.57
C LYS A 188 -18.56 8.96 -0.06
N LYS A 189 -17.52 8.61 0.72
CA LYS A 189 -17.57 8.64 2.18
C LYS A 189 -17.52 10.07 2.71
N GLY A 190 -17.81 10.24 4.01
CA GLY A 190 -17.71 11.50 4.74
C GLY A 190 -16.28 12.07 4.81
N CYS A 191 -16.12 13.18 5.52
CA CYS A 191 -14.88 13.96 5.57
C CYS A 191 -13.69 13.17 6.13
N TYR A 192 -12.54 13.36 5.50
CA TYR A 192 -11.22 12.90 5.94
C TYR A 192 -10.14 13.91 5.48
N PRO A 193 -8.95 13.93 6.08
CA PRO A 193 -7.88 14.86 5.69
C PRO A 193 -7.56 14.74 4.18
N GLY A 194 -7.55 15.87 3.48
CA GLY A 194 -7.20 15.91 2.04
C GLY A 194 -8.31 15.52 1.07
N GLN A 195 -9.52 15.17 1.55
CA GLN A 195 -10.65 14.77 0.70
C GLN A 195 -10.97 15.76 -0.42
N GLU A 196 -10.92 17.06 -0.14
CA GLU A 196 -11.25 18.09 -1.15
C GLU A 196 -10.36 17.97 -2.38
N ILE A 197 -9.06 17.75 -2.18
CA ILE A 197 -8.09 17.59 -3.27
C ILE A 197 -8.35 16.30 -4.03
N VAL A 198 -8.61 15.19 -3.31
CA VAL A 198 -8.93 13.88 -3.91
C VAL A 198 -10.21 13.97 -4.75
N ALA A 199 -11.27 14.52 -4.17
CA ALA A 199 -12.57 14.67 -4.86
C ALA A 199 -12.47 15.62 -6.06
N ARG A 200 -11.78 16.77 -5.92
CA ARG A 200 -11.55 17.70 -7.01
C ARG A 200 -10.83 17.04 -8.18
N THR A 201 -9.78 16.28 -7.90
CA THR A 201 -9.03 15.55 -8.94
C THR A 201 -9.90 14.49 -9.61
N HIS A 202 -10.76 13.82 -8.85
CA HIS A 202 -11.65 12.78 -9.37
C HIS A 202 -12.79 13.33 -10.23
N PHE A 203 -13.47 14.40 -9.79
CA PHE A 203 -14.67 14.91 -10.45
C PHE A 203 -14.42 16.03 -11.46
N LEU A 204 -13.46 16.91 -11.19
CA LEU A 204 -13.23 18.13 -11.98
C LEU A 204 -11.95 18.10 -12.80
N GLY A 205 -11.04 17.17 -12.49
CA GLY A 205 -9.80 17.01 -13.20
C GLY A 205 -9.48 15.53 -13.36
N LYS A 206 -8.73 15.18 -14.42
CA LYS A 206 -8.08 13.87 -14.49
C LYS A 206 -6.66 14.02 -13.96
N ALA A 207 -6.18 13.04 -13.23
CA ALA A 207 -4.75 12.97 -12.92
C ALA A 207 -3.99 13.01 -14.25
N LYS A 208 -3.09 13.96 -14.40
CA LYS A 208 -2.25 14.08 -15.62
C LYS A 208 -1.04 13.14 -15.57
N ARG A 209 -0.76 12.59 -14.41
CA ARG A 209 0.37 11.68 -14.14
C ARG A 209 -0.11 10.58 -13.22
N ALA A 210 0.41 9.36 -13.42
CA ALA A 210 0.21 8.24 -12.51
C ALA A 210 1.43 7.31 -12.53
N VAL A 211 1.50 6.40 -11.56
CA VAL A 211 2.52 5.35 -11.56
C VAL A 211 2.38 4.47 -12.80
N GLN A 212 3.51 4.19 -13.41
CA GLN A 212 3.67 3.24 -14.51
C GLN A 212 4.84 2.32 -14.20
N LEU A 213 4.74 1.07 -14.63
CA LEU A 213 5.79 0.09 -14.44
C LEU A 213 6.83 0.21 -15.55
N LEU A 214 8.08 0.25 -15.14
CA LEU A 214 9.24 0.23 -16.03
C LEU A 214 10.11 -0.98 -15.70
N GLU A 215 10.67 -1.59 -16.72
CA GLU A 215 11.79 -2.52 -16.64
C GLU A 215 13.03 -1.78 -17.13
N VAL A 216 14.03 -1.66 -16.28
CA VAL A 216 15.27 -0.91 -16.54
C VAL A 216 16.41 -1.89 -16.75
N ASP A 217 17.35 -1.60 -17.65
CA ASP A 217 18.46 -2.51 -17.97
C ASP A 217 19.48 -2.66 -16.81
N ALA A 218 19.35 -1.84 -15.76
CA ALA A 218 20.15 -1.92 -14.52
C ALA A 218 19.31 -1.55 -13.29
N PRO A 219 19.71 -1.94 -12.07
CA PRO A 219 19.10 -1.43 -10.85
C PRO A 219 19.25 0.08 -10.73
N VAL A 220 18.16 0.76 -10.37
CA VAL A 220 18.10 2.22 -10.21
C VAL A 220 17.66 2.60 -8.79
N ALA A 221 17.91 3.85 -8.40
CA ALA A 221 17.52 4.35 -7.10
C ALA A 221 16.08 4.89 -7.08
N ILE A 222 15.47 4.93 -5.89
CA ILE A 222 14.30 5.75 -5.62
C ILE A 222 14.69 7.21 -5.85
N ASP A 223 13.75 8.04 -6.31
CA ASP A 223 13.96 9.44 -6.70
C ASP A 223 14.76 9.62 -8.02
N ALA A 224 15.24 8.53 -8.65
CA ALA A 224 15.93 8.63 -9.93
C ALA A 224 15.06 9.34 -10.99
N PRO A 225 15.65 10.27 -11.77
CA PRO A 225 14.92 10.95 -12.83
C PRO A 225 14.59 9.98 -13.98
N VAL A 226 13.37 10.07 -14.49
CA VAL A 226 13.00 9.44 -15.75
C VAL A 226 13.03 10.50 -16.84
N GLN A 227 13.72 10.19 -17.93
CA GLN A 227 13.82 11.04 -19.11
C GLN A 227 13.18 10.34 -20.32
N ARG A 228 12.75 11.13 -21.28
CA ARG A 228 12.36 10.68 -22.62
C ARG A 228 13.07 11.57 -23.64
N ASP A 229 13.87 10.94 -24.51
CA ASP A 229 14.67 11.67 -25.51
C ASP A 229 15.52 12.80 -24.89
N GLY A 230 16.13 12.55 -23.71
CA GLY A 230 16.94 13.49 -22.95
C GLY A 230 16.17 14.63 -22.24
N GLN A 231 14.82 14.59 -22.24
CA GLN A 231 14.00 15.59 -21.55
C GLN A 231 13.35 15.02 -20.28
N PRO A 232 13.22 15.80 -19.20
CA PRO A 232 12.59 15.38 -17.98
C PRO A 232 11.17 14.85 -18.23
N PHE A 233 10.88 13.62 -17.80
CA PHE A 233 9.58 12.97 -18.03
C PHE A 233 8.88 12.53 -16.75
N GLY A 234 9.65 12.10 -15.73
CA GLY A 234 9.08 11.67 -14.45
C GLY A 234 10.13 11.38 -13.38
N SER A 235 9.71 10.63 -12.36
CA SER A 235 10.60 10.22 -11.26
C SER A 235 10.19 8.85 -10.73
N VAL A 236 11.18 8.06 -10.34
CA VAL A 236 11.01 6.74 -9.71
C VAL A 236 10.50 6.89 -8.29
N VAL A 237 9.45 6.13 -7.95
CA VAL A 237 8.83 6.10 -6.61
C VAL A 237 9.23 4.86 -5.83
N SER A 238 9.34 3.71 -6.53
CA SER A 238 9.56 2.42 -5.87
C SER A 238 10.35 1.50 -6.79
N VAL A 239 11.22 0.66 -6.22
CA VAL A 239 12.11 -0.23 -6.98
C VAL A 239 12.13 -1.64 -6.41
N ALA A 240 12.33 -2.64 -7.28
CA ALA A 240 12.61 -4.03 -6.94
C ALA A 240 13.43 -4.67 -8.06
N GLY A 241 14.70 -4.96 -7.80
CA GLY A 241 15.65 -5.43 -8.82
C GLY A 241 15.75 -4.44 -9.98
N THR A 242 15.42 -4.88 -11.19
CA THR A 242 15.36 -4.05 -12.40
C THR A 242 13.97 -3.44 -12.66
N LEU A 243 12.99 -3.68 -11.80
CA LEU A 243 11.67 -3.06 -11.92
C LEU A 243 11.62 -1.74 -11.16
N ALA A 244 10.99 -0.75 -11.76
CA ALA A 244 10.71 0.53 -11.15
C ALA A 244 9.25 0.94 -11.39
N LEU A 245 8.56 1.42 -10.35
CA LEU A 245 7.36 2.22 -10.51
C LEU A 245 7.77 3.68 -10.57
N ALA A 246 7.38 4.38 -11.61
CA ALA A 246 7.66 5.80 -11.80
C ALA A 246 6.37 6.59 -12.04
N VAL A 247 6.28 7.80 -11.50
CA VAL A 247 5.17 8.71 -11.80
C VAL A 247 5.46 9.45 -13.09
N LEU A 248 4.75 9.04 -14.14
CA LEU A 248 4.89 9.55 -15.51
C LEU A 248 3.61 10.24 -16.00
N PRO A 249 3.69 11.10 -17.03
CA PRO A 249 2.51 11.59 -17.73
C PRO A 249 1.65 10.44 -18.24
N LEU A 250 0.32 10.61 -18.19
CA LEU A 250 -0.63 9.69 -18.82
C LEU A 250 -0.79 10.09 -20.28
N GLU A 251 -0.49 9.17 -21.18
CA GLU A 251 -0.58 9.32 -22.63
C GLU A 251 -1.51 8.25 -23.21
N GLU A 252 -1.99 8.44 -24.45
CA GLU A 252 -2.88 7.49 -25.12
C GLU A 252 -2.15 6.18 -25.50
N ALA A 253 -0.85 6.24 -25.73
CA ALA A 253 -0.01 5.10 -26.04
C ALA A 253 1.08 4.91 -24.96
N PRO A 254 1.56 3.66 -24.76
CA PRO A 254 2.68 3.41 -23.88
C PRO A 254 3.91 4.26 -24.28
N PRO A 255 4.58 4.93 -23.32
CA PRO A 255 5.73 5.77 -23.63
C PRO A 255 6.91 4.90 -24.11
N ALA A 256 7.65 5.42 -25.10
CA ALA A 256 8.87 4.84 -25.63
C ALA A 256 10.05 5.82 -25.49
N GLY A 257 11.26 5.36 -25.74
CA GLY A 257 12.48 6.19 -25.63
C GLY A 257 12.78 6.62 -24.19
N LEU A 258 12.40 5.79 -23.22
CA LEU A 258 12.60 6.08 -21.82
C LEU A 258 14.03 5.73 -21.37
N ASP A 259 14.53 6.57 -20.49
CA ASP A 259 15.78 6.40 -19.77
C ASP A 259 15.56 6.70 -18.29
N VAL A 260 16.17 5.92 -17.41
CA VAL A 260 16.16 6.14 -15.96
C VAL A 260 17.60 6.26 -15.51
N ASP A 261 18.03 7.46 -15.15
CA ASP A 261 19.38 7.75 -14.66
C ASP A 261 20.49 7.23 -15.59
N GLY A 262 20.32 7.39 -16.93
CA GLY A 262 21.26 6.95 -17.95
C GLY A 262 21.10 5.48 -18.38
N HIS A 263 20.10 4.76 -17.89
CA HIS A 263 19.84 3.38 -18.23
C HIS A 263 18.56 3.25 -19.06
N PRO A 264 18.59 2.60 -20.23
CA PRO A 264 17.42 2.36 -21.03
C PRO A 264 16.29 1.66 -20.24
N ALA A 265 15.07 2.12 -20.42
CA ALA A 265 13.91 1.58 -19.73
C ALA A 265 12.76 1.27 -20.70
N ARG A 266 12.05 0.18 -20.42
CA ARG A 266 10.88 -0.27 -21.19
C ARG A 266 9.63 -0.22 -20.33
N TRP A 267 8.58 0.39 -20.85
CA TRP A 267 7.27 0.35 -20.20
C TRP A 267 6.72 -1.09 -20.17
N GLN A 268 6.08 -1.43 -19.06
CA GLN A 268 5.42 -2.72 -18.84
C GLN A 268 3.98 -2.48 -18.38
N PRO A 269 3.01 -3.34 -18.77
CA PRO A 269 1.66 -3.25 -18.26
C PRO A 269 1.62 -3.62 -16.77
N LEU A 270 0.77 -2.93 -16.02
CA LEU A 270 0.44 -3.33 -14.66
C LEU A 270 -0.54 -4.50 -14.67
N ILE A 271 -0.40 -5.39 -13.70
CA ILE A 271 -1.32 -6.51 -13.46
C ILE A 271 -2.48 -6.00 -12.59
N ASP A 272 -3.70 -6.42 -12.91
CA ASP A 272 -4.90 -6.09 -12.14
C ASP A 272 -5.21 -7.14 -11.07
N GLY A 273 -6.36 -7.02 -10.38
CA GLY A 273 -6.84 -8.00 -9.42
C GLY A 273 -6.36 -7.80 -7.98
N LEU A 274 -5.58 -6.76 -7.65
CA LEU A 274 -5.16 -6.47 -6.26
C LEU A 274 -6.14 -5.55 -5.51
N ALA A 275 -7.14 -5.00 -6.17
CA ALA A 275 -8.15 -4.16 -5.50
C ALA A 275 -8.95 -4.97 -4.44
N ARG A 276 -9.22 -4.34 -3.30
CA ARG A 276 -10.00 -4.92 -2.19
C ARG A 276 -11.03 -3.92 -1.67
#